data_dae6ed51c7b68e8ffd8becaf2322a903
#
_entry.id   dae6ed51c7b68e8ffd8becaf2322a903
#
_cell.length_a   1.000
_cell.length_b   1.000
_cell.length_c   1.000
_cell.angle_alpha   90.00
_cell.angle_beta   90.00
_cell.angle_gamma   90.00
#
_symmetry.space_group_name_H-M   'P 1'
#
loop_
_entity.id
_entity.type
_entity.pdbx_description
1 polymer ?
#
loop_
_entity_poly.entity_id
_entity_poly.type
_entity_poly.pdbx_seq_one_letter_code
_entity_poly.pdbx_strand_id
1 'polypeptide(L)'
;MRFSRFYPFLLALFTTAFCAAQPYWQNGDRLGYFGGFATVQGQGEQVVNAHMDLDLGGSRFFTPKWALGTEVSASWDPLTQSVNTTLRAQYLLFGRSDVSHSLLADVHSGVGYHTSQTIMGTSFSSNDVKMGAGLQYTWWISQGVGVYLWPQWSQTNGGPSGLWGWQFDLPIGIQWHWHK
;
A
#
# COMPACT_ATOMS: atom_id res chain seq x y z
N MET A 1 35.28 -19.07 -6.62
CA MET A 1 34.82 -17.68 -6.54
C MET A 1 34.65 -17.31 -5.08
N ARG A 2 35.38 -16.28 -4.58
CA ARG A 2 35.39 -15.93 -3.16
C ARG A 2 34.32 -14.87 -2.88
N PHE A 3 33.10 -15.27 -2.51
CA PHE A 3 32.00 -14.39 -2.10
C PHE A 3 32.08 -13.88 -0.65
N SER A 4 33.14 -14.30 0.11
CA SER A 4 33.21 -14.04 1.56
C SER A 4 33.54 -12.59 1.97
N ARG A 5 33.91 -11.71 1.03
CA ARG A 5 34.29 -10.33 1.36
C ARG A 5 33.15 -9.30 1.28
N PHE A 6 31.99 -9.69 0.75
CA PHE A 6 30.82 -8.80 0.65
C PHE A 6 29.93 -8.80 1.90
N TYR A 7 29.96 -9.89 2.69
CA TYR A 7 29.13 -9.99 3.90
C TYR A 7 29.40 -8.92 4.96
N PRO A 8 30.66 -8.57 5.30
CA PRO A 8 30.90 -7.54 6.32
C PRO A 8 30.47 -6.13 5.85
N PHE A 9 30.54 -5.84 4.55
CA PHE A 9 30.11 -4.56 4.00
C PHE A 9 28.59 -4.42 4.00
N LEU A 10 27.87 -5.47 3.62
CA LEU A 10 26.42 -5.57 3.73
C LEU A 10 25.97 -5.49 5.21
N LEU A 11 26.64 -6.21 6.10
CA LEU A 11 26.36 -6.16 7.54
C LEU A 11 26.62 -4.77 8.13
N ALA A 12 27.70 -4.11 7.73
CA ALA A 12 28.00 -2.73 8.15
C ALA A 12 26.99 -1.71 7.58
N LEU A 13 26.54 -1.89 6.34
CA LEU A 13 25.47 -1.08 5.77
C LEU A 13 24.15 -1.29 6.52
N PHE A 14 23.83 -2.53 6.87
CA PHE A 14 22.65 -2.85 7.67
C PHE A 14 22.75 -2.30 9.09
N THR A 15 23.90 -2.40 9.75
CA THR A 15 24.08 -1.89 11.12
C THR A 15 24.10 -0.37 11.19
N THR A 16 24.64 0.33 10.19
CA THR A 16 24.57 1.80 10.14
C THR A 16 23.16 2.31 9.82
N ALA A 17 22.36 1.55 9.07
CA ALA A 17 20.94 1.86 8.85
C ALA A 17 20.09 1.72 10.13
N PHE A 18 20.48 0.88 11.08
CA PHE A 18 19.77 0.72 12.36
C PHE A 18 19.91 1.93 13.29
N CYS A 19 20.85 2.84 13.04
CA CYS A 19 21.00 4.09 13.81
C CYS A 19 20.22 5.27 13.20
N ALA A 20 19.48 5.07 12.12
CA ALA A 20 18.64 6.12 11.54
C ALA A 20 17.48 6.43 12.50
N ALA A 21 17.46 7.66 13.03
CA ALA A 21 16.39 8.10 13.89
C ALA A 21 15.05 8.09 13.13
N GLN A 22 14.06 7.44 13.73
CA GLN A 22 12.71 7.41 13.22
C GLN A 22 12.07 8.80 13.22
N PRO A 23 11.15 9.09 12.31
CA PRO A 23 10.39 10.32 12.37
C PRO A 23 9.61 10.43 13.69
N TYR A 24 9.68 11.60 14.30
CA TYR A 24 8.85 11.93 15.46
C TYR A 24 7.49 12.41 14.97
N TRP A 25 6.46 11.62 15.23
CA TRP A 25 5.11 11.87 14.75
C TRP A 25 4.44 13.03 15.47
N GLN A 26 4.01 14.03 14.71
CA GLN A 26 3.35 15.22 15.22
C GLN A 26 2.05 15.52 14.49
N ASN A 27 1.24 16.38 15.09
CA ASN A 27 0.08 16.93 14.42
C ASN A 27 0.52 17.81 13.24
N GLY A 28 -0.01 17.51 12.06
CA GLY A 28 0.29 18.21 10.82
C GLY A 28 1.33 17.53 9.95
N ASP A 29 2.03 16.51 10.45
CA ASP A 29 2.95 15.70 9.66
C ASP A 29 2.24 15.04 8.47
N ARG A 30 3.02 14.79 7.44
CA ARG A 30 2.53 14.17 6.21
C ARG A 30 3.33 12.93 5.89
N LEU A 31 2.64 11.94 5.38
CA LEU A 31 3.20 10.77 4.71
C LEU A 31 2.89 10.85 3.23
N GLY A 32 3.85 10.51 2.40
CA GLY A 32 3.63 10.14 1.02
C GLY A 32 4.15 8.74 0.81
N TYR A 33 3.59 8.02 -0.14
CA TYR A 33 4.07 6.70 -0.51
C TYR A 33 3.83 6.43 -2.00
N PHE A 34 4.71 5.62 -2.54
CA PHE A 34 4.62 5.09 -3.90
C PHE A 34 5.12 3.65 -3.89
N GLY A 35 4.40 2.77 -4.54
CA GLY A 35 4.77 1.37 -4.62
C GLY A 35 4.12 0.62 -5.74
N GLY A 36 4.44 -0.66 -5.80
CA GLY A 36 3.74 -1.64 -6.60
C GLY A 36 3.17 -2.69 -5.66
N PHE A 37 2.11 -3.36 -6.08
CA PHE A 37 1.52 -4.40 -5.27
C PHE A 37 1.04 -5.58 -6.11
N ALA A 38 1.07 -6.75 -5.48
CA ALA A 38 0.43 -7.93 -5.99
C ALA A 38 -0.99 -7.99 -5.43
N THR A 39 -1.96 -8.13 -6.30
CA THR A 39 -3.37 -8.29 -5.96
C THR A 39 -3.81 -9.71 -6.25
N VAL A 40 -4.56 -10.30 -5.32
CA VAL A 40 -5.30 -11.54 -5.51
C VAL A 40 -6.77 -11.27 -5.22
N GLN A 41 -7.62 -11.55 -6.18
CA GLN A 41 -9.07 -11.35 -6.07
C GLN A 41 -9.80 -12.68 -6.17
N GLY A 42 -10.92 -12.78 -5.47
CA GLY A 42 -11.74 -13.97 -5.53
C GLY A 42 -13.21 -13.71 -5.22
N GLN A 43 -14.01 -14.71 -5.50
CA GLN A 43 -15.44 -14.74 -5.23
C GLN A 43 -15.79 -16.08 -4.56
N GLY A 44 -16.35 -16.02 -3.36
CA GLY A 44 -16.49 -17.22 -2.53
C GLY A 44 -15.12 -17.82 -2.21
N GLU A 45 -14.93 -19.09 -2.47
CA GLU A 45 -13.66 -19.81 -2.23
C GLU A 45 -12.74 -19.85 -3.47
N GLN A 46 -13.15 -19.25 -4.58
CA GLN A 46 -12.39 -19.30 -5.83
C GLN A 46 -11.55 -18.04 -6.03
N VAL A 47 -10.29 -18.22 -6.44
CA VAL A 47 -9.45 -17.14 -6.95
C VAL A 47 -9.89 -16.87 -8.40
N VAL A 48 -10.26 -15.62 -8.67
CA VAL A 48 -10.75 -15.20 -9.99
C VAL A 48 -9.65 -14.52 -10.78
N ASN A 49 -8.82 -13.72 -10.12
CA ASN A 49 -7.77 -12.96 -10.78
C ASN A 49 -6.55 -12.75 -9.85
N ALA A 50 -5.37 -12.60 -10.46
CA ALA A 50 -4.16 -12.18 -9.80
C ALA A 50 -3.37 -11.28 -10.76
N HIS A 51 -3.02 -10.08 -10.34
CA HIS A 51 -2.31 -9.09 -11.16
C HIS A 51 -1.39 -8.21 -10.31
N MET A 52 -0.63 -7.37 -10.98
CA MET A 52 0.24 -6.39 -10.33
C MET A 52 -0.23 -4.97 -10.66
N ASP A 53 -0.19 -4.12 -9.67
CA ASP A 53 -0.69 -2.75 -9.72
C ASP A 53 0.38 -1.76 -9.24
N LEU A 54 0.15 -0.48 -9.53
CA LEU A 54 0.91 0.63 -8.96
C LEU A 54 0.01 1.47 -8.06
N ASP A 55 0.56 1.94 -6.96
CA ASP A 55 -0.13 2.82 -6.01
C ASP A 55 0.68 4.10 -5.74
N LEU A 56 -0.04 5.19 -5.56
CA LEU A 56 0.47 6.48 -5.13
C LEU A 56 -0.50 7.07 -4.14
N GLY A 57 -0.02 7.48 -3.00
CA GLY A 57 -0.88 8.06 -1.99
C GLY A 57 -0.19 8.93 -0.97
N GLY A 58 -0.99 9.45 -0.06
CA GLY A 58 -0.48 10.21 1.05
C GLY A 58 -1.51 10.43 2.13
N SER A 59 -1.03 10.73 3.33
CA SER A 59 -1.84 11.00 4.51
C SER A 59 -1.30 12.17 5.32
N ARG A 60 -2.19 12.77 6.10
CA ARG A 60 -1.85 13.84 7.03
C ARG A 60 -2.30 13.46 8.44
N PHE A 61 -1.37 13.57 9.37
CA PHE A 61 -1.65 13.39 10.79
C PHE A 61 -2.39 14.60 11.36
N PHE A 62 -3.54 14.38 11.96
CA PHE A 62 -4.30 15.38 12.71
C PHE A 62 -4.16 15.21 14.22
N THR A 63 -3.56 14.09 14.65
CA THR A 63 -3.00 13.88 15.99
C THR A 63 -1.69 13.09 15.84
N PRO A 64 -0.86 12.93 16.87
CA PRO A 64 0.34 12.08 16.80
C PRO A 64 0.09 10.61 16.46
N LYS A 65 -1.16 10.17 16.49
CA LYS A 65 -1.54 8.76 16.25
C LYS A 65 -2.50 8.57 15.09
N TRP A 66 -3.31 9.57 14.73
CA TRP A 66 -4.33 9.45 13.71
C TRP A 66 -4.00 10.25 12.46
N ALA A 67 -4.12 9.63 11.32
CA ALA A 67 -3.99 10.27 10.01
C ALA A 67 -5.19 9.95 9.12
N LEU A 68 -5.48 10.87 8.21
CA LEU A 68 -6.37 10.66 7.08
C LEU A 68 -5.59 10.81 5.80
N GLY A 69 -5.89 9.99 4.82
CA GLY A 69 -5.18 9.95 3.56
C GLY A 69 -6.04 9.55 2.39
N THR A 70 -5.42 9.67 1.22
CA THR A 70 -5.98 9.23 -0.05
C THR A 70 -4.93 8.43 -0.81
N GLU A 71 -5.41 7.52 -1.64
CA GLU A 71 -4.58 6.71 -2.53
C GLU A 71 -5.24 6.61 -3.89
N VAL A 72 -4.45 6.61 -4.93
CA VAL A 72 -4.84 6.26 -6.29
C VAL A 72 -4.00 5.05 -6.68
N SER A 73 -4.63 4.00 -7.13
CA SER A 73 -3.99 2.81 -7.68
C SER A 73 -4.44 2.59 -9.12
N ALA A 74 -3.55 2.01 -9.92
CA ALA A 74 -3.84 1.72 -11.31
C ALA A 74 -3.23 0.38 -11.71
N SER A 75 -3.97 -0.42 -12.44
CA SER A 75 -3.51 -1.67 -13.03
C SER A 75 -3.65 -1.66 -14.54
N TRP A 76 -2.74 -2.36 -15.17
CA TRP A 76 -2.73 -2.53 -16.63
C TRP A 76 -2.39 -3.97 -16.97
N ASP A 77 -3.30 -4.62 -17.63
CA ASP A 77 -3.01 -5.81 -18.39
C ASP A 77 -3.60 -5.69 -19.82
N PRO A 78 -3.27 -6.56 -20.76
CA PRO A 78 -3.73 -6.44 -22.17
C PRO A 78 -5.25 -6.44 -22.33
N LEU A 79 -5.99 -6.97 -21.38
CA LEU A 79 -7.46 -7.14 -21.46
C LEU A 79 -8.21 -6.30 -20.41
N THR A 80 -7.52 -5.84 -19.37
CA THR A 80 -8.17 -5.13 -18.25
C THR A 80 -7.34 -3.94 -17.81
N GLN A 81 -7.98 -2.82 -17.63
CA GLN A 81 -7.41 -1.62 -17.04
C GLN A 81 -8.30 -1.18 -15.88
N SER A 82 -7.68 -0.80 -14.78
CA SER A 82 -8.42 -0.25 -13.66
C SER A 82 -7.74 0.97 -13.05
N VAL A 83 -8.56 1.87 -12.51
CA VAL A 83 -8.12 2.97 -11.67
C VAL A 83 -8.99 3.00 -10.44
N ASN A 84 -8.38 3.01 -9.27
CA ASN A 84 -9.09 3.07 -7.99
C ASN A 84 -8.67 4.32 -7.22
N THR A 85 -9.61 4.90 -6.52
CA THR A 85 -9.36 5.99 -5.56
C THR A 85 -9.90 5.57 -4.20
N THR A 86 -9.06 5.66 -3.18
CA THR A 86 -9.33 5.15 -1.84
C THR A 86 -9.11 6.25 -0.81
N LEU A 87 -10.04 6.40 0.12
CA LEU A 87 -9.90 7.17 1.36
C LEU A 87 -9.44 6.24 2.47
N ARG A 88 -8.52 6.70 3.32
CA ARG A 88 -7.94 5.91 4.41
C ARG A 88 -7.97 6.66 5.71
N ALA A 89 -8.33 5.97 6.79
CA ALA A 89 -8.08 6.40 8.16
C ALA A 89 -7.02 5.48 8.75
N GLN A 90 -5.92 6.06 9.24
CA GLN A 90 -4.76 5.32 9.73
C GLN A 90 -4.51 5.61 11.20
N TYR A 91 -4.12 4.59 11.95
CA TYR A 91 -3.76 4.69 13.35
C TYR A 91 -2.36 4.13 13.59
N LEU A 92 -1.49 4.95 14.19
CA LEU A 92 -0.13 4.56 14.56
C LEU A 92 -0.17 3.65 15.79
N LEU A 93 0.04 2.35 15.59
CA LEU A 93 0.11 1.35 16.64
C LEU A 93 1.42 1.46 17.42
N PHE A 94 2.54 1.50 16.72
CA PHE A 94 3.83 1.81 17.27
C PHE A 94 4.70 2.59 16.29
N GLY A 95 5.62 3.34 16.84
CA GLY A 95 6.56 4.17 16.10
C GLY A 95 7.16 5.18 17.07
N ARG A 96 8.30 4.86 17.68
CA ARG A 96 9.04 5.73 18.59
C ARG A 96 10.24 6.30 17.87
N SER A 97 10.71 7.46 18.32
CA SER A 97 11.89 8.15 17.77
C SER A 97 13.20 7.38 17.93
N ASP A 98 13.22 6.33 18.74
CA ASP A 98 14.36 5.49 19.06
C ASP A 98 14.41 4.15 18.27
N VAL A 99 13.38 3.86 17.46
CA VAL A 99 13.28 2.64 16.64
C VAL A 99 13.12 2.98 15.17
N SER A 100 13.81 2.25 14.31
CA SER A 100 13.75 2.42 12.85
C SER A 100 12.50 1.81 12.21
N HIS A 101 11.46 1.53 12.97
CA HIS A 101 10.27 0.84 12.52
C HIS A 101 9.00 1.54 12.95
N SER A 102 7.97 1.51 12.11
CA SER A 102 6.61 1.90 12.49
C SER A 102 5.57 0.93 11.96
N LEU A 103 4.45 0.85 12.65
CA LEU A 103 3.29 0.07 12.25
C LEU A 103 2.05 0.94 12.35
N LEU A 104 1.36 1.08 11.23
CA LEU A 104 0.05 1.72 11.16
C LEU A 104 -1.01 0.66 10.85
N ALA A 105 -2.12 0.70 11.57
CA ALA A 105 -3.34 0.04 11.14
C ALA A 105 -4.14 1.02 10.29
N ASP A 106 -4.81 0.55 9.25
CA ASP A 106 -5.71 1.34 8.45
C ASP A 106 -7.06 0.68 8.26
N VAL A 107 -8.07 1.51 8.06
CA VAL A 107 -9.33 1.16 7.45
C VAL A 107 -9.53 2.05 6.24
N HIS A 108 -10.08 1.48 5.17
CA HIS A 108 -10.21 2.21 3.92
C HIS A 108 -11.52 1.91 3.20
N SER A 109 -11.94 2.87 2.39
CA SER A 109 -13.05 2.71 1.46
C SER A 109 -12.75 3.48 0.19
N GLY A 110 -13.15 2.95 -0.94
CA GLY A 110 -12.85 3.54 -2.24
C GLY A 110 -13.83 3.15 -3.32
N VAL A 111 -13.60 3.76 -4.47
CA VAL A 111 -14.33 3.47 -5.70
C VAL A 111 -13.32 3.13 -6.79
N GLY A 112 -13.66 2.16 -7.62
CA GLY A 112 -12.87 1.73 -8.76
C GLY A 112 -13.64 1.91 -10.06
N TYR A 113 -12.89 2.13 -11.13
CA TYR A 113 -13.37 2.07 -12.50
C TYR A 113 -12.54 1.04 -13.26
N HIS A 114 -13.22 0.07 -13.84
CA HIS A 114 -12.61 -1.01 -14.60
C HIS A 114 -13.09 -1.00 -16.03
N THR A 115 -12.17 -1.23 -16.96
CA THR A 115 -12.48 -1.45 -18.37
C THR A 115 -11.90 -2.80 -18.77
N SER A 116 -12.73 -3.69 -19.28
CA SER A 116 -12.30 -4.99 -19.77
C SER A 116 -12.64 -5.12 -21.26
N GLN A 117 -11.73 -5.72 -22.03
CA GLN A 117 -11.96 -6.03 -23.43
C GLN A 117 -12.03 -7.55 -23.59
N THR A 118 -13.04 -8.00 -24.34
CA THR A 118 -13.08 -9.40 -24.77
C THR A 118 -12.14 -9.64 -25.94
N ILE A 119 -11.76 -10.89 -26.17
CA ILE A 119 -10.96 -11.31 -27.34
C ILE A 119 -11.66 -10.94 -28.67
N MET A 120 -12.99 -10.76 -28.66
CA MET A 120 -13.77 -10.32 -29.82
C MET A 120 -13.84 -8.80 -29.97
N GLY A 121 -13.10 -8.04 -29.15
CA GLY A 121 -13.03 -6.56 -29.25
C GLY A 121 -14.20 -5.82 -28.60
N THR A 122 -15.11 -6.51 -27.90
CA THR A 122 -16.17 -5.83 -27.15
C THR A 122 -15.61 -5.30 -25.84
N SER A 123 -15.82 -4.03 -25.54
CA SER A 123 -15.40 -3.40 -24.29
C SER A 123 -16.56 -3.32 -23.31
N PHE A 124 -16.28 -3.62 -22.06
CA PHE A 124 -17.19 -3.45 -20.93
C PHE A 124 -16.53 -2.53 -19.92
N SER A 125 -17.30 -1.66 -19.29
CA SER A 125 -16.86 -0.86 -18.16
C SER A 125 -17.76 -1.11 -16.96
N SER A 126 -17.17 -1.11 -15.77
CA SER A 126 -17.89 -1.27 -14.51
C SER A 126 -17.26 -0.40 -13.44
N ASN A 127 -18.09 0.00 -12.48
CA ASN A 127 -17.63 0.62 -11.24
C ASN A 127 -17.74 -0.40 -10.12
N ASP A 128 -16.83 -0.31 -9.18
CA ASP A 128 -16.90 -1.07 -7.93
C ASP A 128 -16.75 -0.14 -6.71
N VAL A 129 -17.19 -0.66 -5.59
CA VAL A 129 -16.96 -0.06 -4.27
C VAL A 129 -16.10 -1.04 -3.49
N LYS A 130 -15.04 -0.52 -2.88
CA LYS A 130 -14.09 -1.28 -2.07
C LYS A 130 -14.13 -0.78 -0.64
N MET A 131 -14.09 -1.70 0.33
CA MET A 131 -13.87 -1.37 1.73
C MET A 131 -13.01 -2.44 2.40
N GLY A 132 -12.12 -2.02 3.29
CA GLY A 132 -11.20 -2.97 3.88
C GLY A 132 -10.36 -2.40 5.01
N ALA A 133 -9.36 -3.19 5.39
CA ALA A 133 -8.40 -2.85 6.41
C ALA A 133 -7.01 -3.40 6.06
N GLY A 134 -5.99 -2.81 6.66
CA GLY A 134 -4.61 -3.21 6.44
C GLY A 134 -3.70 -2.89 7.61
N LEU A 135 -2.47 -3.38 7.49
CA LEU A 135 -1.39 -3.14 8.44
C LEU A 135 -0.14 -2.70 7.67
N GLN A 136 0.20 -1.42 7.73
CA GLN A 136 1.37 -0.87 7.07
C GLN A 136 2.58 -0.92 8.01
N TYR A 137 3.51 -1.81 7.71
CA TYR A 137 4.81 -1.86 8.37
C TYR A 137 5.82 -1.08 7.55
N THR A 138 6.55 -0.16 8.19
CA THR A 138 7.59 0.64 7.54
C THR A 138 8.90 0.49 8.27
N TRP A 139 9.94 0.19 7.51
CA TRP A 139 11.32 0.26 7.94
C TRP A 139 11.93 1.58 7.46
N TRP A 140 12.26 2.45 8.40
CA TRP A 140 12.83 3.76 8.13
C TRP A 140 14.34 3.67 7.92
N ILE A 141 14.80 4.02 6.71
CA ILE A 141 16.22 4.07 6.33
C ILE A 141 16.82 5.39 6.80
N SER A 142 16.01 6.45 6.87
CA SER A 142 16.37 7.78 7.38
C SER A 142 15.19 8.41 8.11
N GLN A 143 15.35 9.60 8.68
CA GLN A 143 14.27 10.34 9.35
C GLN A 143 13.07 10.65 8.45
N GLY A 144 13.25 10.66 7.15
CA GLY A 144 12.21 11.05 6.22
C GLY A 144 11.91 10.03 5.12
N VAL A 145 12.64 8.91 5.04
CA VAL A 145 12.47 7.91 3.97
C VAL A 145 12.52 6.50 4.54
N GLY A 146 11.56 5.68 4.18
CA GLY A 146 11.47 4.28 4.56
C GLY A 146 10.97 3.39 3.43
N VAL A 147 11.12 2.09 3.61
CA VAL A 147 10.52 1.04 2.78
C VAL A 147 9.34 0.47 3.55
N TYR A 148 8.21 0.30 2.88
CA TYR A 148 7.03 -0.25 3.52
C TYR A 148 6.60 -1.58 2.90
N LEU A 149 5.91 -2.36 3.71
CA LEU A 149 5.12 -3.54 3.35
C LEU A 149 3.73 -3.35 3.95
N TRP A 150 2.70 -3.54 3.12
CA TRP A 150 1.34 -3.21 3.53
C TRP A 150 0.31 -4.27 3.14
N PRO A 151 0.23 -5.40 3.84
CA PRO A 151 -0.85 -6.36 3.62
C PRO A 151 -2.22 -5.72 3.90
N GLN A 152 -3.12 -5.83 2.93
CA GLN A 152 -4.48 -5.29 2.98
C GLN A 152 -5.47 -6.36 2.57
N TRP A 153 -6.60 -6.39 3.25
CA TRP A 153 -7.74 -7.19 2.86
C TRP A 153 -8.95 -6.30 2.66
N SER A 154 -9.69 -6.56 1.59
CA SER A 154 -10.85 -5.76 1.21
C SER A 154 -11.99 -6.63 0.74
N GLN A 155 -13.19 -6.13 0.92
CA GLN A 155 -14.37 -6.58 0.19
C GLN A 155 -14.68 -5.59 -0.93
N THR A 156 -15.02 -6.13 -2.09
CA THR A 156 -15.37 -5.36 -3.28
C THR A 156 -16.78 -5.74 -3.73
N ASN A 157 -17.56 -4.73 -4.06
CA ASN A 157 -18.88 -4.94 -4.66
C ASN A 157 -18.94 -4.17 -5.97
N GLY A 158 -19.11 -4.89 -7.06
CA GLY A 158 -19.14 -4.29 -8.38
C GLY A 158 -18.88 -5.33 -9.46
N GLY A 159 -18.59 -4.84 -10.65
CA GLY A 159 -18.45 -5.67 -11.83
C GLY A 159 -19.81 -6.16 -12.39
N PRO A 160 -19.79 -6.92 -13.48
CA PRO A 160 -21.01 -7.33 -14.20
C PRO A 160 -21.96 -8.20 -13.38
N SER A 161 -21.47 -8.88 -12.34
CA SER A 161 -22.28 -9.78 -11.51
C SER A 161 -22.98 -9.08 -10.34
N GLY A 162 -22.51 -7.87 -9.94
CA GLY A 162 -23.00 -7.18 -8.74
C GLY A 162 -22.79 -7.93 -7.42
N LEU A 163 -21.98 -8.99 -7.44
CA LEU A 163 -21.73 -9.83 -6.27
C LEU A 163 -20.52 -9.33 -5.48
N TRP A 164 -20.57 -9.55 -4.16
CA TRP A 164 -19.42 -9.26 -3.30
C TRP A 164 -18.28 -10.25 -3.57
N GLY A 165 -17.10 -9.68 -3.81
CA GLY A 165 -15.84 -10.40 -3.88
C GLY A 165 -14.93 -10.02 -2.71
N TRP A 166 -13.82 -10.75 -2.58
CA TRP A 166 -12.72 -10.39 -1.69
C TRP A 166 -11.47 -10.09 -2.51
N GLN A 167 -10.62 -9.25 -1.93
CA GLN A 167 -9.35 -8.85 -2.52
C GLN A 167 -8.29 -8.83 -1.42
N PHE A 168 -7.14 -9.38 -1.71
CA PHE A 168 -5.94 -9.27 -0.89
C PHE A 168 -4.86 -8.55 -1.70
N ASP A 169 -4.36 -7.45 -1.15
CA ASP A 169 -3.29 -6.64 -1.72
C ASP A 169 -2.06 -6.72 -0.84
N LEU A 170 -0.88 -6.74 -1.46
CA LEU A 170 0.40 -6.69 -0.79
C LEU A 170 1.27 -5.56 -1.37
N PRO A 171 0.97 -4.29 -1.08
CA PRO A 171 1.79 -3.15 -1.48
C PRO A 171 3.18 -3.21 -0.85
N ILE A 172 4.19 -2.96 -1.68
CA ILE A 172 5.58 -2.80 -1.29
C ILE A 172 6.12 -1.57 -2.00
N GLY A 173 6.80 -0.68 -1.28
CA GLY A 173 7.29 0.54 -1.91
C GLY A 173 8.11 1.42 -0.99
N ILE A 174 8.22 2.66 -1.40
CA ILE A 174 8.94 3.71 -0.69
C ILE A 174 7.92 4.64 -0.06
N GLN A 175 8.18 4.99 1.19
CA GLN A 175 7.41 5.95 1.96
C GLN A 175 8.31 7.10 2.39
N TRP A 176 7.78 8.31 2.36
CA TRP A 176 8.47 9.47 2.89
C TRP A 176 7.59 10.22 3.90
N HIS A 177 8.27 10.77 4.89
CA HIS A 177 7.67 11.53 5.97
C HIS A 177 8.30 12.93 6.01
N TRP A 178 7.48 13.95 6.21
CA TRP A 178 7.96 15.31 6.43
C TRP A 178 7.11 16.04 7.47
N HIS A 179 7.79 16.79 8.29
CA HIS A 179 7.16 17.70 9.25
C HIS A 179 6.55 18.91 8.54
N LYS A 180 5.55 19.49 9.20
CA LYS A 180 4.93 20.72 8.74
C LYS A 180 5.89 21.89 8.95
#